data_2ed40ccb00126486f6df3c69f5eacf9f
#
_entry.id   2ed40ccb00126486f6df3c69f5eacf9f
#
_cell.length_a   1.000
_cell.length_b   1.000
_cell.length_c   1.000
_cell.angle_alpha   90.00
_cell.angle_beta   90.00
_cell.angle_gamma   90.00
#
_symmetry.space_group_name_H-M   'P 1'
#
loop_
_entity.id
_entity.type
_entity.pdbx_description
1 polymer ?
#
loop_
_entity_poly.entity_id
_entity_poly.type
_entity_poly.pdbx_seq_one_letter_code
_entity_poly.pdbx_strand_id
1 'polypeptide(L)'
;VEGDPSLLNPNDIESVSVLKDAASSSIYGSRAPYGVVLITTKSATKGKPTISYQANFTVEQPTSIPDYVSDGYTWADHFYKSYYNYNFSNPSGINKTMEFSTAWLAEYKKRAEAENYEVLVSDGSIGTAGRWLYYPKGTDYIGMIYKDHLFSQTHNLSVSGSDDKFDYYVSGRYYDNNGIFDSQTNP
;
A
#
# COMPACT_ATOMS: atom_id res chain seq x y z
N VAL A 1 6.09 -2.26 -36.35
CA VAL A 1 6.65 -3.33 -35.51
C VAL A 1 5.58 -3.72 -34.49
N GLU A 2 5.27 -5.01 -34.42
CA GLU A 2 4.41 -5.52 -33.34
C GLU A 2 5.22 -5.55 -32.04
N GLY A 3 4.65 -5.06 -30.96
CA GLY A 3 5.32 -5.02 -29.66
C GLY A 3 4.36 -4.87 -28.50
N ASP A 4 4.85 -5.10 -27.30
CA ASP A 4 4.10 -4.88 -26.07
C ASP A 4 4.12 -3.38 -25.75
N PRO A 5 2.95 -2.70 -25.70
CA PRO A 5 2.86 -1.28 -25.38
C PRO A 5 3.32 -0.94 -23.95
N SER A 6 3.36 -1.93 -23.05
CA SER A 6 3.83 -1.73 -21.68
C SER A 6 5.32 -1.38 -21.58
N LEU A 7 6.10 -1.74 -22.59
CA LEU A 7 7.53 -1.44 -22.68
C LEU A 7 7.82 -0.01 -23.17
N LEU A 8 6.82 0.68 -23.71
CA LEU A 8 6.99 2.04 -24.21
C LEU A 8 6.89 3.05 -23.06
N ASN A 9 7.78 4.02 -23.07
CA ASN A 9 7.65 5.18 -22.20
C ASN A 9 6.47 6.04 -22.69
N PRO A 10 5.43 6.29 -21.87
CA PRO A 10 4.29 7.11 -22.27
C PRO A 10 4.68 8.50 -22.78
N ASN A 11 5.77 9.06 -22.28
CA ASN A 11 6.24 10.39 -22.70
C ASN A 11 6.86 10.41 -24.11
N ASP A 12 7.17 9.25 -24.68
CA ASP A 12 7.71 9.11 -26.03
C ASP A 12 6.59 8.93 -27.07
N ILE A 13 5.35 8.79 -26.63
CA ILE A 13 4.19 8.64 -27.51
C ILE A 13 3.78 10.01 -28.03
N GLU A 14 3.65 10.13 -29.34
CA GLU A 14 3.14 11.29 -30.02
C GLU A 14 1.61 11.19 -30.22
N SER A 15 1.16 10.01 -30.70
CA SER A 15 -0.27 9.77 -30.92
C SER A 15 -0.63 8.29 -30.78
N VAL A 16 -1.89 8.06 -30.40
CA VAL A 16 -2.48 6.72 -30.36
C VAL A 16 -3.75 6.73 -31.21
N SER A 17 -3.80 5.84 -32.19
CA SER A 17 -4.97 5.66 -33.07
C SER A 17 -5.51 4.25 -32.92
N VAL A 18 -6.83 4.11 -32.74
CA VAL A 18 -7.49 2.82 -32.64
C VAL A 18 -8.30 2.57 -33.90
N LEU A 19 -7.90 1.58 -34.69
CA LEU A 19 -8.57 1.17 -35.91
C LEU A 19 -9.54 0.04 -35.56
N LYS A 20 -10.85 0.34 -35.56
CA LYS A 20 -11.91 -0.62 -35.23
C LYS A 20 -12.59 -1.22 -36.47
N ASP A 21 -12.38 -0.59 -37.62
CA ASP A 21 -13.04 -1.00 -38.86
C ASP A 21 -12.26 -2.10 -39.56
N ALA A 22 -12.96 -3.12 -40.06
CA ALA A 22 -12.35 -4.23 -40.78
C ALA A 22 -11.60 -3.78 -42.05
N ALA A 23 -12.04 -2.72 -42.71
CA ALA A 23 -11.36 -2.16 -43.87
C ALA A 23 -10.02 -1.51 -43.51
N SER A 24 -9.96 -0.73 -42.43
CA SER A 24 -8.75 -0.06 -41.96
C SER A 24 -7.76 -1.03 -41.34
N SER A 25 -8.27 -2.09 -40.67
CA SER A 25 -7.43 -3.08 -40.02
C SER A 25 -6.89 -4.16 -40.98
N SER A 26 -7.52 -4.34 -42.15
CA SER A 26 -7.13 -5.36 -43.14
C SER A 26 -5.67 -5.23 -43.64
N ILE A 27 -5.12 -4.02 -43.62
CA ILE A 27 -3.73 -3.73 -44.01
C ILE A 27 -2.74 -4.44 -43.07
N TYR A 28 -3.15 -4.73 -41.83
CA TYR A 28 -2.32 -5.35 -40.81
C TYR A 28 -2.46 -6.90 -40.74
N GLY A 29 -3.18 -7.48 -41.72
CA GLY A 29 -3.27 -8.93 -41.92
C GLY A 29 -4.26 -9.65 -41.01
N SER A 30 -4.12 -10.97 -40.93
CA SER A 30 -5.07 -11.88 -40.28
C SER A 30 -5.17 -11.72 -38.74
N ARG A 31 -4.30 -10.98 -38.10
CA ARG A 31 -4.30 -10.71 -36.65
C ARG A 31 -5.15 -9.49 -36.24
N ALA A 32 -5.64 -8.75 -37.22
CA ALA A 32 -6.39 -7.51 -37.03
C ALA A 32 -7.93 -7.59 -36.96
N PRO A 33 -8.60 -8.78 -36.91
CA PRO A 33 -10.07 -8.86 -36.87
C PRO A 33 -10.70 -8.21 -35.66
N TYR A 34 -9.94 -8.08 -34.56
CA TYR A 34 -10.38 -7.47 -33.29
C TYR A 34 -10.03 -6.00 -33.14
N GLY A 35 -9.44 -5.41 -34.20
CA GLY A 35 -8.95 -4.04 -34.22
C GLY A 35 -7.43 -3.95 -34.04
N VAL A 36 -6.91 -2.77 -34.35
CA VAL A 36 -5.48 -2.44 -34.26
C VAL A 36 -5.30 -1.17 -33.45
N VAL A 37 -4.40 -1.16 -32.51
CA VAL A 37 -3.92 0.03 -31.81
C VAL A 37 -2.61 0.46 -32.43
N LEU A 38 -2.61 1.59 -33.12
CA LEU A 38 -1.44 2.18 -33.73
C LEU A 38 -0.85 3.23 -32.80
N ILE A 39 0.36 3.00 -32.35
CA ILE A 39 1.11 3.92 -31.49
C ILE A 39 2.20 4.56 -32.32
N THR A 40 2.17 5.89 -32.45
CA THR A 40 3.22 6.66 -33.11
C THR A 40 4.09 7.29 -32.03
N THR A 41 5.39 7.03 -32.10
CA THR A 41 6.36 7.62 -31.19
C THR A 41 6.87 8.96 -31.75
N LYS A 42 7.29 9.84 -30.85
CA LYS A 42 7.91 11.11 -31.20
C LYS A 42 9.14 10.89 -32.06
N SER A 43 9.27 11.70 -33.10
CA SER A 43 10.42 11.76 -33.99
C SER A 43 11.11 13.10 -33.89
N ALA A 44 12.33 13.17 -34.38
CA ALA A 44 13.10 14.41 -34.41
C ALA A 44 12.48 15.40 -35.40
N THR A 45 12.47 16.66 -35.02
CA THR A 45 12.12 17.76 -35.92
C THR A 45 13.40 18.36 -36.49
N LYS A 46 13.40 18.72 -37.79
CA LYS A 46 14.56 19.37 -38.42
C LYS A 46 14.93 20.64 -37.64
N GLY A 47 16.19 20.74 -37.26
CA GLY A 47 16.69 21.89 -36.55
C GLY A 47 17.80 21.57 -35.56
N LYS A 48 18.07 22.51 -34.66
CA LYS A 48 19.07 22.33 -33.60
C LYS A 48 18.66 21.21 -32.65
N PRO A 49 19.62 20.46 -32.10
CA PRO A 49 19.35 19.48 -31.05
C PRO A 49 18.54 20.05 -29.91
N THR A 50 17.48 19.34 -29.51
CA THR A 50 16.60 19.72 -28.41
C THR A 50 16.77 18.70 -27.29
N ILE A 51 17.02 19.22 -26.10
CA ILE A 51 17.06 18.42 -24.86
C ILE A 51 15.82 18.76 -24.06
N SER A 52 15.04 17.75 -23.69
CA SER A 52 13.87 17.90 -22.83
C SER A 52 14.04 17.07 -21.57
N TYR A 53 13.83 17.71 -20.43
CA TYR A 53 13.82 17.04 -19.14
C TYR A 53 12.48 17.33 -18.44
N GLN A 54 11.83 16.26 -17.96
CA GLN A 54 10.59 16.33 -17.20
C GLN A 54 10.72 15.50 -15.93
N ALA A 55 10.40 16.11 -14.80
CA ALA A 55 10.34 15.41 -13.53
C ALA A 55 8.92 15.54 -12.94
N ASN A 56 8.40 14.41 -12.45
CA ASN A 56 7.14 14.35 -11.71
C ASN A 56 7.41 13.77 -10.32
N PHE A 57 6.92 14.46 -9.30
CA PHE A 57 6.94 14.02 -7.92
C PHE A 57 5.52 13.86 -7.45
N THR A 58 5.20 12.71 -6.89
CA THR A 58 3.85 12.39 -6.43
C THR A 58 3.92 11.96 -4.97
N VAL A 59 3.04 12.55 -4.16
CA VAL A 59 2.80 12.13 -2.78
C VAL A 59 1.38 11.59 -2.74
N GLU A 60 1.25 10.34 -2.35
CA GLU A 60 -0.03 9.67 -2.20
C GLU A 60 -0.23 9.31 -0.72
N GLN A 61 -1.48 9.29 -0.30
CA GLN A 61 -1.87 8.81 1.02
C GLN A 61 -3.07 7.88 0.90
N PRO A 62 -3.22 6.89 1.78
CA PRO A 62 -4.40 6.04 1.79
C PRO A 62 -5.66 6.88 1.95
N THR A 63 -6.65 6.67 1.09
CA THR A 63 -7.91 7.44 1.10
C THR A 63 -8.77 7.09 2.32
N SER A 64 -8.68 5.84 2.79
CA SER A 64 -9.38 5.36 3.97
C SER A 64 -8.58 4.21 4.58
N ILE A 65 -8.22 4.37 5.82
CA ILE A 65 -7.72 3.29 6.67
C ILE A 65 -8.85 2.92 7.61
N PRO A 66 -9.26 1.64 7.73
CA PRO A 66 -10.30 1.25 8.68
C PRO A 66 -9.90 1.66 10.10
N ASP A 67 -10.80 2.36 10.77
CA ASP A 67 -10.65 2.63 12.20
C ASP A 67 -10.94 1.35 12.97
N TYR A 68 -10.00 0.92 13.78
CA TYR A 68 -10.12 -0.29 14.59
C TYR A 68 -9.52 -0.07 15.97
N VAL A 69 -9.99 -0.85 16.92
CA VAL A 69 -9.52 -0.76 18.29
C VAL A 69 -8.15 -1.45 18.41
N SER A 70 -7.09 -0.67 18.49
CA SER A 70 -5.73 -1.14 18.69
C SER A 70 -5.32 -1.18 20.17
N ASP A 71 -6.03 -0.44 21.04
CA ASP A 71 -5.78 -0.42 22.48
C ASP A 71 -6.33 -1.68 23.15
N GLY A 72 -5.47 -2.33 23.93
CA GLY A 72 -5.80 -3.61 24.55
C GLY A 72 -6.90 -3.56 25.59
N TYR A 73 -6.94 -2.50 26.42
CA TYR A 73 -8.01 -2.33 27.42
C TYR A 73 -9.36 -2.08 26.74
N THR A 74 -9.40 -1.15 25.78
CA THR A 74 -10.63 -0.82 25.05
C THR A 74 -11.18 -2.04 24.32
N TRP A 75 -10.31 -2.85 23.71
CA TRP A 75 -10.71 -4.11 23.09
C TRP A 75 -11.31 -5.08 24.11
N ALA A 76 -10.65 -5.26 25.25
CA ALA A 76 -11.12 -6.18 26.30
C ALA A 76 -12.46 -5.75 26.92
N ASP A 77 -12.65 -4.46 27.13
CA ASP A 77 -13.90 -3.88 27.66
C ASP A 77 -15.07 -4.06 26.66
N HIS A 78 -14.82 -3.80 25.38
CA HIS A 78 -15.82 -4.02 24.34
C HIS A 78 -16.16 -5.51 24.19
N PHE A 79 -15.15 -6.39 24.23
CA PHE A 79 -15.37 -7.83 24.19
C PHE A 79 -16.22 -8.30 25.39
N TYR A 80 -15.87 -7.86 26.60
CA TYR A 80 -16.63 -8.17 27.81
C TYR A 80 -18.09 -7.72 27.71
N LYS A 81 -18.32 -6.48 27.33
CA LYS A 81 -19.68 -5.92 27.20
C LYS A 81 -20.49 -6.66 26.14
N SER A 82 -19.90 -6.95 24.98
CA SER A 82 -20.57 -7.69 23.91
C SER A 82 -20.92 -9.09 24.32
N TYR A 83 -20.00 -9.81 24.96
CA TYR A 83 -20.22 -11.16 25.46
C TYR A 83 -21.30 -11.20 26.53
N TYR A 84 -21.23 -10.26 27.51
CA TYR A 84 -22.21 -10.19 28.59
C TYR A 84 -23.61 -9.88 28.07
N ASN A 85 -23.76 -8.97 27.14
CA ASN A 85 -25.05 -8.62 26.55
C ASN A 85 -25.67 -9.77 25.77
N TYR A 86 -24.85 -10.65 25.19
CA TYR A 86 -25.36 -11.83 24.45
C TYR A 86 -25.63 -13.02 25.36
N ASN A 87 -24.73 -13.33 26.30
CA ASN A 87 -24.81 -14.55 27.11
C ASN A 87 -25.38 -14.33 28.51
N PHE A 88 -25.56 -13.09 28.95
CA PHE A 88 -25.98 -12.72 30.32
C PHE A 88 -25.05 -13.30 31.40
N SER A 89 -23.79 -13.55 31.06
CA SER A 89 -22.77 -14.11 31.94
C SER A 89 -21.38 -13.56 31.60
N ASN A 90 -20.48 -13.61 32.59
CA ASN A 90 -19.10 -13.17 32.36
C ASN A 90 -18.35 -14.17 31.44
N PRO A 91 -17.45 -13.68 30.56
CA PRO A 91 -16.64 -14.53 29.68
C PRO A 91 -15.50 -15.25 30.42
N SER A 92 -15.65 -15.50 31.73
CA SER A 92 -14.67 -16.22 32.54
C SER A 92 -14.43 -17.64 32.00
N GLY A 93 -13.18 -18.00 31.83
CA GLY A 93 -12.79 -19.31 31.33
C GLY A 93 -12.51 -19.41 29.84
N ILE A 94 -12.75 -18.35 29.04
CA ILE A 94 -12.38 -18.32 27.62
C ILE A 94 -10.85 -18.35 27.48
N ASN A 95 -10.15 -17.64 28.35
CA ASN A 95 -8.70 -17.59 28.37
C ASN A 95 -8.20 -17.72 29.82
N LYS A 96 -7.11 -18.47 30.00
CA LYS A 96 -6.52 -18.70 31.34
C LYS A 96 -5.77 -17.49 31.88
N THR A 97 -5.28 -16.64 31.00
CA THR A 97 -4.46 -15.46 31.35
C THR A 97 -5.25 -14.14 31.25
N MET A 98 -6.30 -14.12 30.47
CA MET A 98 -7.26 -12.99 30.37
C MET A 98 -8.58 -13.45 30.98
N GLU A 99 -8.82 -13.02 32.20
CA GLU A 99 -9.98 -13.51 32.97
C GLU A 99 -11.30 -12.95 32.53
N PHE A 100 -11.31 -11.74 31.99
CA PHE A 100 -12.53 -10.98 31.71
C PHE A 100 -13.50 -10.90 32.89
N SER A 101 -12.98 -10.98 34.12
CA SER A 101 -13.76 -10.66 35.31
C SER A 101 -13.82 -9.14 35.49
N THR A 102 -14.83 -8.67 36.24
CA THR A 102 -14.95 -7.24 36.54
C THR A 102 -13.74 -6.70 37.31
N ALA A 103 -13.16 -7.52 38.21
CA ALA A 103 -11.95 -7.17 38.95
C ALA A 103 -10.72 -7.06 38.01
N TRP A 104 -10.57 -8.00 37.10
CA TRP A 104 -9.50 -7.98 36.09
C TRP A 104 -9.62 -6.76 35.18
N LEU A 105 -10.83 -6.42 34.71
CA LEU A 105 -11.06 -5.24 33.88
C LEU A 105 -10.78 -3.93 34.64
N ALA A 106 -11.12 -3.85 35.93
CA ALA A 106 -10.83 -2.69 36.76
C ALA A 106 -9.32 -2.48 36.91
N GLU A 107 -8.58 -3.57 37.19
CA GLU A 107 -7.10 -3.51 37.26
C GLU A 107 -6.49 -3.16 35.89
N TYR A 108 -7.04 -3.70 34.80
CA TYR A 108 -6.57 -3.40 33.45
C TYR A 108 -6.76 -1.92 33.11
N LYS A 109 -7.92 -1.36 33.45
CA LYS A 109 -8.20 0.07 33.29
C LYS A 109 -7.17 0.93 34.01
N LYS A 110 -6.90 0.62 35.26
CA LYS A 110 -5.92 1.32 36.08
C LYS A 110 -4.52 1.27 35.49
N ARG A 111 -4.13 0.12 34.92
CA ARG A 111 -2.84 -0.05 34.24
C ARG A 111 -2.79 0.72 32.94
N ALA A 112 -3.87 0.73 32.16
CA ALA A 112 -3.97 1.50 30.93
C ALA A 112 -3.86 3.01 31.18
N GLU A 113 -4.56 3.53 32.21
CA GLU A 113 -4.49 4.94 32.62
C GLU A 113 -3.10 5.35 33.13
N ALA A 114 -2.37 4.42 33.74
CA ALA A 114 -1.00 4.65 34.21
C ALA A 114 0.08 4.36 33.15
N GLU A 115 -0.30 3.95 31.95
CA GLU A 115 0.60 3.47 30.88
C GLU A 115 1.57 2.36 31.33
N ASN A 116 1.17 1.61 32.36
CA ASN A 116 1.94 0.53 32.97
C ASN A 116 1.41 -0.84 32.54
N TYR A 117 1.67 -1.20 31.31
CA TYR A 117 1.27 -2.48 30.75
C TYR A 117 2.33 -3.56 31.05
N GLU A 118 2.13 -4.27 32.14
CA GLU A 118 2.92 -5.47 32.41
C GLU A 118 2.29 -6.67 31.70
N VAL A 119 3.10 -7.35 30.89
CA VAL A 119 2.64 -8.41 30.01
C VAL A 119 2.11 -9.61 30.78
N LEU A 120 2.75 -9.97 31.90
CA LEU A 120 2.34 -11.06 32.76
C LEU A 120 2.60 -10.70 34.23
N VAL A 121 1.55 -10.75 35.02
CA VAL A 121 1.61 -10.47 36.45
C VAL A 121 1.08 -11.67 37.22
N SER A 122 1.80 -12.10 38.26
CA SER A 122 1.31 -13.13 39.16
C SER A 122 0.16 -12.55 40.02
N ASP A 123 -0.93 -13.29 40.17
CA ASP A 123 -2.05 -12.89 41.04
C ASP A 123 -1.73 -13.00 42.53
N GLY A 124 -0.50 -13.42 42.88
CA GLY A 124 -0.06 -13.51 44.26
C GLY A 124 -0.69 -14.67 45.05
N SER A 125 -1.44 -15.57 44.43
CA SER A 125 -2.00 -16.73 45.12
C SER A 125 -0.87 -17.66 45.57
N ILE A 126 -0.68 -17.69 46.90
CA ILE A 126 0.35 -18.45 47.59
C ILE A 126 -0.09 -19.92 47.67
N GLY A 127 0.70 -20.85 47.12
CA GLY A 127 0.57 -22.29 47.33
C GLY A 127 0.16 -23.14 46.14
N THR A 128 -0.20 -22.55 45.03
CA THR A 128 -0.28 -23.18 43.72
C THR A 128 0.58 -22.35 42.76
N ALA A 129 1.15 -22.96 41.75
CA ALA A 129 1.89 -22.22 40.73
C ALA A 129 1.07 -20.98 40.35
N GLY A 130 1.53 -19.78 40.73
CA GLY A 130 0.78 -18.54 40.69
C GLY A 130 0.15 -18.37 39.31
N ARG A 131 -1.10 -17.99 39.28
CA ARG A 131 -1.78 -17.73 38.02
C ARG A 131 -1.26 -16.42 37.41
N TRP A 132 -0.84 -16.49 36.19
CA TRP A 132 -0.33 -15.34 35.47
C TRP A 132 -1.48 -14.62 34.73
N LEU A 133 -1.67 -13.34 35.04
CA LEU A 133 -2.66 -12.48 34.38
C LEU A 133 -1.96 -11.63 33.33
N TYR A 134 -2.63 -11.48 32.20
CA TYR A 134 -2.10 -10.79 31.03
C TYR A 134 -2.86 -9.49 30.76
N TYR A 135 -2.10 -8.39 30.64
CA TYR A 135 -2.61 -7.04 30.41
C TYR A 135 -1.88 -6.41 29.20
N PRO A 136 -2.19 -6.82 27.99
CA PRO A 136 -1.48 -6.34 26.81
C PRO A 136 -1.77 -4.87 26.50
N LYS A 137 -0.76 -4.13 26.08
CA LYS A 137 -0.97 -2.76 25.60
C LYS A 137 -1.87 -2.72 24.37
N GLY A 138 -1.85 -3.78 23.58
CA GLY A 138 -2.40 -3.80 22.24
C GLY A 138 -1.34 -3.48 21.18
N THR A 139 -1.67 -3.66 19.93
CA THR A 139 -0.75 -3.43 18.81
C THR A 139 -1.48 -2.83 17.65
N ASP A 140 -0.96 -1.73 17.15
CA ASP A 140 -1.43 -1.11 15.92
C ASP A 140 -0.81 -1.83 14.70
N TYR A 141 -1.43 -2.94 14.29
CA TYR A 141 -0.97 -3.73 13.14
C TYR A 141 -1.08 -2.96 11.82
N ILE A 142 -2.04 -2.07 11.69
CA ILE A 142 -2.22 -1.29 10.46
C ILE A 142 -1.13 -0.24 10.34
N GLY A 143 -0.86 0.51 11.41
CA GLY A 143 0.23 1.48 11.45
C GLY A 143 1.62 0.84 11.32
N MET A 144 1.75 -0.46 11.64
CA MET A 144 3.00 -1.22 11.40
C MET A 144 3.17 -1.68 9.95
N ILE A 145 2.07 -1.89 9.22
CA ILE A 145 2.10 -2.49 7.87
C ILE A 145 2.00 -1.41 6.80
N TYR A 146 1.22 -0.37 7.04
CA TYR A 146 0.94 0.66 6.05
C TYR A 146 1.70 1.95 6.33
N LYS A 147 2.23 2.56 5.27
CA LYS A 147 2.80 3.90 5.33
C LYS A 147 1.70 4.94 5.25
N ASP A 148 1.84 6.01 6.02
CA ASP A 148 0.93 7.16 5.96
C ASP A 148 1.04 7.91 4.63
N HIS A 149 2.25 7.95 4.07
CA HIS A 149 2.55 8.65 2.83
C HIS A 149 3.43 7.80 1.92
N LEU A 150 3.08 7.79 0.64
CA LEU A 150 3.88 7.20 -0.41
C LEU A 150 4.50 8.31 -1.24
N PHE A 151 5.78 8.21 -1.47
CA PHE A 151 6.48 9.11 -2.37
C PHE A 151 6.89 8.35 -3.62
N SER A 152 6.55 8.89 -4.78
CA SER A 152 7.05 8.39 -6.05
C SER A 152 7.66 9.50 -6.88
N GLN A 153 8.63 9.14 -7.69
CA GLN A 153 9.30 10.07 -8.59
C GLN A 153 9.51 9.46 -9.95
N THR A 154 9.35 10.29 -10.95
CA THR A 154 9.59 9.91 -12.35
C THR A 154 10.44 10.99 -13.00
N HIS A 155 11.54 10.61 -13.59
CA HIS A 155 12.43 11.48 -14.35
C HIS A 155 12.49 10.98 -15.78
N ASN A 156 12.21 11.85 -16.73
CA ASN A 156 12.30 11.57 -18.16
C ASN A 156 13.26 12.55 -18.77
N LEU A 157 14.23 12.04 -19.50
CA LEU A 157 15.17 12.79 -20.29
C LEU A 157 15.06 12.36 -21.75
N SER A 158 14.91 13.29 -22.66
CA SER A 158 14.96 13.01 -24.08
C SER A 158 15.85 13.99 -24.83
N VAL A 159 16.51 13.48 -25.84
CA VAL A 159 17.38 14.24 -26.73
C VAL A 159 16.97 13.90 -28.16
N SER A 160 16.63 14.90 -28.92
CA SER A 160 16.24 14.73 -30.33
C SER A 160 16.97 15.75 -31.22
N GLY A 161 17.26 15.36 -32.42
CA GLY A 161 17.85 16.24 -33.42
C GLY A 161 17.75 15.62 -34.81
N SER A 162 17.75 16.46 -35.81
CA SER A 162 17.66 16.09 -37.21
C SER A 162 18.60 16.95 -38.02
N ASP A 163 19.40 16.28 -38.84
CA ASP A 163 20.24 16.91 -39.87
C ASP A 163 19.86 16.34 -41.24
N ASP A 164 20.37 16.87 -42.32
CA ASP A 164 20.04 16.44 -43.69
C ASP A 164 20.37 14.96 -43.97
N LYS A 165 21.16 14.32 -43.10
CA LYS A 165 21.64 12.95 -43.28
C LYS A 165 21.02 11.94 -42.33
N PHE A 166 20.61 12.33 -41.16
CA PHE A 166 20.04 11.42 -40.18
C PHE A 166 19.20 12.15 -39.11
N ASP A 167 18.19 11.45 -38.64
CA ASP A 167 17.34 11.84 -37.54
C ASP A 167 17.62 10.96 -36.33
N TYR A 168 17.63 11.52 -35.14
CA TYR A 168 17.80 10.76 -33.91
C TYR A 168 16.86 11.24 -32.82
N TYR A 169 16.33 10.28 -32.08
CA TYR A 169 15.57 10.47 -30.87
C TYR A 169 16.02 9.43 -29.84
N VAL A 170 16.48 9.90 -28.68
CA VAL A 170 16.94 9.05 -27.59
C VAL A 170 16.24 9.50 -26.32
N SER A 171 15.63 8.58 -25.60
CA SER A 171 14.98 8.88 -24.33
C SER A 171 15.39 7.88 -23.24
N GLY A 172 15.31 8.35 -21.99
CA GLY A 172 15.50 7.52 -20.81
C GLY A 172 14.50 7.92 -19.74
N ARG A 173 13.94 6.90 -19.08
CA ARG A 173 13.04 7.10 -17.95
C ARG A 173 13.59 6.42 -16.70
N TYR A 174 13.65 7.17 -15.62
CA TYR A 174 13.83 6.63 -14.27
C TYR A 174 12.51 6.76 -13.52
N TYR A 175 12.07 5.66 -12.93
CA TYR A 175 10.84 5.60 -12.13
C TYR A 175 11.13 4.88 -10.83
N ASP A 176 10.82 5.55 -9.72
CA ASP A 176 10.92 5.02 -8.37
C ASP A 176 9.59 5.20 -7.67
N ASN A 177 9.05 4.10 -7.14
CA ASN A 177 7.80 4.08 -6.41
C ASN A 177 7.93 3.18 -5.18
N ASN A 178 7.84 3.79 -4.03
CA ASN A 178 7.76 3.07 -2.78
C ASN A 178 6.34 2.52 -2.59
N GLY A 179 6.22 1.20 -2.47
CA GLY A 179 4.94 0.55 -2.21
C GLY A 179 4.29 1.01 -0.89
N ILE A 180 2.97 0.78 -0.78
CA ILE A 180 2.16 1.17 0.38
C ILE A 180 2.55 0.42 1.67
N PHE A 181 3.12 -0.77 1.51
CA PHE A 181 3.56 -1.56 2.66
C PHE A 181 4.90 -1.04 3.18
N ASP A 182 4.97 -0.84 4.47
CA ASP A 182 6.25 -0.64 5.13
C ASP A 182 6.96 -1.99 5.18
N SER A 183 7.84 -2.21 4.21
CA SER A 183 8.76 -3.33 4.30
C SER A 183 9.75 -2.99 5.43
N GLN A 184 9.45 -3.46 6.62
CA GLN A 184 10.46 -3.52 7.66
C GLN A 184 11.59 -4.38 7.11
N THR A 185 12.55 -3.76 6.49
CA THR A 185 13.86 -4.38 6.28
C THR A 185 14.40 -4.67 7.66
N ASN A 186 14.17 -5.88 8.10
CA ASN A 186 14.80 -6.40 9.30
C ASN A 186 16.31 -6.21 9.12
N PRO A 187 17.01 -5.53 10.04
CA PRO A 187 18.45 -5.32 9.94
C PRO A 187 19.19 -6.63 10.04
#